data_af0e77968c17f82591a3e8102d6bf4dc
#
_entry.id   af0e77968c17f82591a3e8102d6bf4dc
#
_cell.length_a   1.000
_cell.length_b   1.000
_cell.length_c   1.000
_cell.angle_alpha   90.00
_cell.angle_beta   90.00
_cell.angle_gamma   90.00
#
_symmetry.space_group_name_H-M   'P 1'
#
loop_
_entity.id
_entity.type
_entity.pdbx_description
1 polymer ?
#
loop_
_entity_poly.entity_id
_entity_poly.type
_entity_poly.pdbx_seq_one_letter_code
_entity_poly.pdbx_strand_id
1 'polypeptide(L)'
;MVSQILAVLIFLVMFALIITEKIERHIVTLGCGLLMIILVFGITMHSGSAIMETLNIGSIFTADFWHASSEAGESSSGINWSTIIFIAGMMIMVEGMGKAGFFRWLCLQIARLVHYKPIAVFVTFMIMSFVLAMFIDSITVILFLAAVTIELCLLLKSNPVPMIIAEIFCANLGGSATMCGDPPNIIIGTSMGYSFFDFLTNTGAIAAISLIVVVVYFYFCFRKKLVAPGTAPVDPASCPDPNSAITDKKEFISSVVIFLIAVVLLVSHANTGLTVAFIGTFIAIITLIVEHKYAAELLKKVDYKTLLFFVGLFVVVGGLEQTGVLTVIAEFISKVSGSNTKLMVAIIIWISAFASAFVDNIPFAATMIPVIRSLSALQGVDLETLSWALAMGTDIGGSATPIGASANVVGISVSSKNGHPIGWGRYCKYAAPATIIVVLISMLFIFARYM
;
A
#
# COMPACT_ATOMS: atom_id res chain seq x y z
N MET A 1 -24.85 -12.69 -20.64
CA MET A 1 -23.75 -13.54 -21.11
C MET A 1 -22.75 -12.79 -21.99
N VAL A 2 -23.15 -12.08 -23.06
CA VAL A 2 -22.19 -11.31 -23.90
C VAL A 2 -21.47 -10.23 -23.12
N SER A 3 -22.19 -9.45 -22.29
CA SER A 3 -21.62 -8.41 -21.42
C SER A 3 -20.59 -8.98 -20.43
N GLN A 4 -20.86 -10.14 -19.82
CA GLN A 4 -19.93 -10.81 -18.91
C GLN A 4 -18.63 -11.23 -19.62
N ILE A 5 -18.76 -11.89 -20.78
CA ILE A 5 -17.59 -12.33 -21.57
C ILE A 5 -16.74 -11.13 -21.96
N LEU A 6 -17.37 -10.05 -22.43
CA LEU A 6 -16.67 -8.86 -22.86
C LEU A 6 -15.99 -8.15 -21.68
N ALA A 7 -16.65 -8.04 -20.51
CA ALA A 7 -16.09 -7.46 -19.30
C ALA A 7 -14.86 -8.26 -18.82
N VAL A 8 -14.96 -9.60 -18.78
CA VAL A 8 -13.83 -10.47 -18.43
C VAL A 8 -12.69 -10.31 -19.43
N LEU A 9 -12.96 -10.22 -20.72
CA LEU A 9 -11.95 -10.09 -21.74
C LEU A 9 -11.20 -8.75 -21.63
N ILE A 10 -11.92 -7.64 -21.42
CA ILE A 10 -11.31 -6.32 -21.17
C ILE A 10 -10.44 -6.36 -19.90
N PHE A 11 -10.92 -6.99 -18.83
CA PHE A 11 -10.19 -7.13 -17.58
C PHE A 11 -8.90 -7.95 -17.75
N LEU A 12 -8.98 -9.10 -18.43
CA LEU A 12 -7.78 -9.94 -18.68
C LEU A 12 -6.76 -9.23 -19.57
N VAL A 13 -7.22 -8.50 -20.60
CA VAL A 13 -6.35 -7.68 -21.45
C VAL A 13 -5.68 -6.58 -20.63
N MET A 14 -6.44 -5.88 -19.77
CA MET A 14 -5.90 -4.87 -18.86
C MET A 14 -4.78 -5.45 -17.99
N PHE A 15 -5.02 -6.60 -17.34
CA PHE A 15 -4.01 -7.26 -16.50
C PHE A 15 -2.78 -7.70 -17.31
N ALA A 16 -2.99 -8.32 -18.47
CA ALA A 16 -1.89 -8.73 -19.33
C ALA A 16 -1.01 -7.55 -19.75
N LEU A 17 -1.61 -6.41 -20.10
CA LEU A 17 -0.88 -5.20 -20.47
C LEU A 17 -0.14 -4.57 -19.27
N ILE A 18 -0.75 -4.56 -18.07
CA ILE A 18 -0.09 -4.08 -16.85
C ILE A 18 1.14 -4.92 -16.52
N ILE A 19 1.04 -6.26 -16.59
CA ILE A 19 2.16 -7.18 -16.30
C ILE A 19 3.33 -6.99 -17.28
N THR A 20 3.06 -6.63 -18.53
CA THR A 20 4.14 -6.42 -19.52
C THR A 20 4.96 -5.16 -19.29
N GLU A 21 4.43 -4.19 -18.54
CA GLU A 21 5.02 -2.86 -18.26
C GLU A 21 5.49 -2.07 -19.51
N LYS A 22 5.03 -2.47 -20.71
CA LYS A 22 5.38 -1.79 -21.97
C LYS A 22 4.66 -0.48 -22.16
N ILE A 23 3.47 -0.34 -21.56
CA ILE A 23 2.62 0.85 -21.60
C ILE A 23 2.42 1.30 -20.15
N GLU A 24 2.40 2.61 -19.94
CA GLU A 24 2.17 3.17 -18.60
C GLU A 24 0.81 2.71 -18.05
N ARG A 25 0.79 2.23 -16.81
CA ARG A 25 -0.35 1.57 -16.17
C ARG A 25 -1.65 2.41 -16.24
N HIS A 26 -1.55 3.73 -16.03
CA HIS A 26 -2.73 4.61 -16.09
C HIS A 26 -3.35 4.71 -17.51
N ILE A 27 -2.54 4.64 -18.57
CA ILE A 27 -3.04 4.64 -19.94
C ILE A 27 -3.82 3.35 -20.21
N VAL A 28 -3.28 2.22 -19.73
CA VAL A 28 -3.94 0.91 -19.89
C VAL A 28 -5.28 0.89 -19.18
N THR A 29 -5.33 1.31 -17.90
CA THR A 29 -6.57 1.26 -17.12
C THR A 29 -7.62 2.24 -17.61
N LEU A 30 -7.24 3.47 -17.98
CA LEU A 30 -8.16 4.44 -18.55
C LEU A 30 -8.70 3.98 -19.91
N GLY A 31 -7.84 3.43 -20.77
CA GLY A 31 -8.25 2.88 -22.07
C GLY A 31 -9.22 1.70 -21.92
N CYS A 32 -8.91 0.76 -21.03
CA CYS A 32 -9.80 -0.36 -20.73
C CYS A 32 -11.09 0.10 -20.01
N GLY A 33 -11.01 1.09 -19.14
CA GLY A 33 -12.18 1.72 -18.52
C GLY A 33 -13.11 2.37 -19.56
N LEU A 34 -12.54 3.10 -20.52
CA LEU A 34 -13.32 3.68 -21.61
C LEU A 34 -13.98 2.59 -22.48
N LEU A 35 -13.24 1.51 -22.79
CA LEU A 35 -13.82 0.36 -23.49
C LEU A 35 -14.95 -0.29 -22.68
N MET A 36 -14.81 -0.38 -21.37
CA MET A 36 -15.85 -0.90 -20.48
C MET A 36 -17.12 -0.04 -20.56
N ILE A 37 -16.99 1.29 -20.48
CA ILE A 37 -18.12 2.23 -20.58
C ILE A 37 -18.81 2.09 -21.94
N ILE A 38 -18.05 2.10 -23.04
CA ILE A 38 -18.63 2.12 -24.38
C ILE A 38 -19.21 0.76 -24.76
N LEU A 39 -18.40 -0.31 -24.65
CA LEU A 39 -18.77 -1.63 -25.18
C LEU A 39 -19.68 -2.40 -24.21
N VAL A 40 -19.36 -2.39 -22.91
CA VAL A 40 -20.13 -3.17 -21.95
C VAL A 40 -21.39 -2.41 -21.53
N PHE A 41 -21.26 -1.22 -20.95
CA PHE A 41 -22.41 -0.50 -20.45
C PHE A 41 -23.27 0.11 -21.59
N GLY A 42 -22.62 0.72 -22.60
CA GLY A 42 -23.33 1.40 -23.68
C GLY A 42 -23.95 0.44 -24.70
N ILE A 43 -23.15 -0.48 -25.28
CA ILE A 43 -23.59 -1.32 -26.39
C ILE A 43 -24.27 -2.61 -25.93
N THR A 44 -23.72 -3.32 -24.92
CA THR A 44 -24.26 -4.65 -24.54
C THR A 44 -25.31 -4.60 -23.46
N MET A 45 -25.21 -3.70 -22.49
CA MET A 45 -26.17 -3.56 -21.40
C MET A 45 -27.23 -2.47 -21.68
N HIS A 46 -26.93 -1.50 -22.55
CA HIS A 46 -27.77 -0.31 -22.83
C HIS A 46 -28.18 0.41 -21.52
N SER A 47 -27.29 0.45 -20.51
CA SER A 47 -27.60 0.94 -19.17
C SER A 47 -26.83 2.21 -18.84
N GLY A 48 -27.51 3.36 -18.95
CA GLY A 48 -26.96 4.62 -18.46
C GLY A 48 -26.83 4.69 -16.93
N SER A 49 -27.68 3.97 -16.20
CA SER A 49 -27.60 3.87 -14.74
C SER A 49 -26.31 3.19 -14.29
N ALA A 50 -25.90 2.09 -14.94
CA ALA A 50 -24.65 1.41 -14.66
C ALA A 50 -23.43 2.32 -14.85
N ILE A 51 -23.45 3.21 -15.84
CA ILE A 51 -22.39 4.21 -16.03
C ILE A 51 -22.36 5.19 -14.86
N MET A 52 -23.50 5.76 -14.47
CA MET A 52 -23.58 6.74 -13.39
C MET A 52 -23.20 6.14 -12.04
N GLU A 53 -23.66 4.93 -11.75
CA GLU A 53 -23.27 4.19 -10.56
C GLU A 53 -21.78 3.88 -10.52
N THR A 54 -21.21 3.42 -11.65
CA THR A 54 -19.77 3.13 -11.73
C THR A 54 -18.91 4.38 -11.63
N LEU A 55 -19.29 5.50 -12.25
CA LEU A 55 -18.55 6.75 -12.14
C LEU A 55 -18.67 7.38 -10.76
N ASN A 56 -19.79 7.15 -10.07
CA ASN A 56 -20.05 7.56 -8.67
C ASN A 56 -19.71 9.03 -8.35
N ILE A 57 -19.81 9.93 -9.35
CA ILE A 57 -19.45 11.36 -9.16
C ILE A 57 -20.40 12.04 -8.17
N GLY A 58 -21.65 11.59 -8.11
CA GLY A 58 -22.67 12.14 -7.22
C GLY A 58 -22.30 12.03 -5.73
N SER A 59 -21.53 11.02 -5.36
CA SER A 59 -21.13 10.80 -3.95
C SER A 59 -20.33 11.96 -3.38
N ILE A 60 -19.47 12.62 -4.17
CA ILE A 60 -18.62 13.74 -3.74
C ILE A 60 -19.43 14.93 -3.20
N PHE A 61 -20.67 15.08 -3.69
CA PHE A 61 -21.55 16.20 -3.33
C PHE A 61 -22.49 15.88 -2.15
N THR A 62 -22.41 14.69 -1.59
CA THR A 62 -23.20 14.31 -0.40
C THR A 62 -22.49 14.74 0.88
N ALA A 63 -23.27 15.03 1.94
CA ALA A 63 -22.70 15.35 3.25
C ALA A 63 -21.93 14.16 3.85
N ASP A 64 -22.47 12.95 3.65
CA ASP A 64 -21.87 11.71 4.15
C ASP A 64 -20.51 11.40 3.56
N PHE A 65 -20.20 11.92 2.36
CA PHE A 65 -18.87 11.80 1.76
C PHE A 65 -17.77 12.51 2.59
N TRP A 66 -18.12 13.59 3.28
CA TRP A 66 -17.19 14.39 4.05
C TRP A 66 -17.28 14.12 5.56
N HIS A 67 -18.47 13.74 6.04
CA HIS A 67 -18.73 13.46 7.44
C HIS A 67 -19.76 12.34 7.54
N ALA A 68 -19.32 11.14 7.90
CA ALA A 68 -20.19 9.98 8.06
C ALA A 68 -21.12 10.16 9.26
N SER A 69 -22.43 10.19 9.01
CA SER A 69 -23.46 10.38 10.06
C SER A 69 -23.90 9.07 10.72
N SER A 70 -23.49 7.91 10.19
CA SER A 70 -23.81 6.58 10.73
C SER A 70 -22.71 5.57 10.42
N GLU A 71 -22.64 4.49 11.20
CA GLU A 71 -21.76 3.34 11.00
C GLU A 71 -22.00 2.56 9.67
N ALA A 72 -22.88 3.04 8.82
CA ALA A 72 -23.06 2.50 7.49
C ALA A 72 -21.84 2.84 6.66
N GLY A 73 -20.94 1.86 6.49
CA GLY A 73 -19.79 1.96 5.60
C GLY A 73 -20.23 2.48 4.23
N GLU A 74 -19.39 3.30 3.62
CA GLU A 74 -19.58 3.77 2.25
C GLU A 74 -19.66 2.55 1.31
N SER A 75 -20.88 2.02 1.12
CA SER A 75 -21.13 0.97 0.12
C SER A 75 -21.13 1.61 -1.26
N SER A 76 -19.97 2.10 -1.69
CA SER A 76 -19.82 2.64 -3.05
C SER A 76 -19.46 1.53 -4.01
N SER A 77 -20.42 1.11 -4.81
CA SER A 77 -20.12 0.48 -6.09
C SER A 77 -19.47 1.54 -7.01
N GLY A 78 -18.44 1.16 -7.75
CA GLY A 78 -17.79 2.06 -8.71
C GLY A 78 -16.55 2.79 -8.14
N ILE A 79 -16.28 4.00 -8.68
CA ILE A 79 -15.06 4.75 -8.32
C ILE A 79 -15.11 5.17 -6.85
N ASN A 80 -14.11 4.75 -6.09
CA ASN A 80 -13.92 5.18 -4.71
C ASN A 80 -13.16 6.52 -4.66
N TRP A 81 -13.89 7.63 -4.79
CA TRP A 81 -13.33 8.98 -4.77
C TRP A 81 -12.70 9.33 -3.42
N SER A 82 -13.23 8.79 -2.32
CA SER A 82 -12.71 8.99 -0.96
C SER A 82 -11.24 8.55 -0.88
N THR A 83 -10.95 7.36 -1.37
CA THR A 83 -9.58 6.81 -1.44
C THR A 83 -8.67 7.68 -2.32
N ILE A 84 -9.13 8.08 -3.52
CA ILE A 84 -8.32 8.85 -4.47
C ILE A 84 -7.95 10.22 -3.88
N ILE A 85 -8.92 10.92 -3.29
CA ILE A 85 -8.72 12.23 -2.66
C ILE A 85 -7.79 12.12 -1.46
N PHE A 86 -7.97 11.09 -0.64
CA PHE A 86 -7.10 10.83 0.51
C PHE A 86 -5.65 10.61 0.10
N ILE A 87 -5.40 9.73 -0.85
CA ILE A 87 -4.05 9.44 -1.35
C ILE A 87 -3.41 10.70 -1.93
N ALA A 88 -4.14 11.48 -2.72
CA ALA A 88 -3.64 12.75 -3.27
C ALA A 88 -3.23 13.73 -2.15
N GLY A 89 -4.04 13.83 -1.10
CA GLY A 89 -3.76 14.69 0.06
C GLY A 89 -2.52 14.26 0.83
N MET A 90 -2.38 12.98 1.07
CA MET A 90 -1.21 12.42 1.75
C MET A 90 0.07 12.58 0.92
N MET A 91 0.02 12.41 -0.41
CA MET A 91 1.16 12.67 -1.30
C MET A 91 1.66 14.11 -1.19
N ILE A 92 0.76 15.10 -1.14
CA ILE A 92 1.14 16.51 -0.99
C ILE A 92 1.86 16.74 0.35
N MET A 93 1.33 16.19 1.44
CA MET A 93 1.93 16.32 2.78
C MET A 93 3.33 15.69 2.82
N VAL A 94 3.47 14.49 2.31
CA VAL A 94 4.73 13.74 2.38
C VAL A 94 5.81 14.38 1.50
N GLU A 95 5.44 14.95 0.35
CA GLU A 95 6.38 15.73 -0.46
C GLU A 95 6.87 16.98 0.30
N GLY A 96 6.00 17.67 1.04
CA GLY A 96 6.39 18.76 1.92
C GLY A 96 7.40 18.33 2.99
N MET A 97 7.14 17.21 3.67
CA MET A 97 8.06 16.62 4.65
C MET A 97 9.41 16.23 4.02
N GLY A 98 9.38 15.63 2.84
CA GLY A 98 10.59 15.28 2.08
C GLY A 98 11.44 16.49 1.76
N LYS A 99 10.82 17.59 1.29
CA LYS A 99 11.47 18.85 0.97
C LYS A 99 12.07 19.53 2.20
N ALA A 100 11.37 19.48 3.35
CA ALA A 100 11.85 20.00 4.62
C ALA A 100 13.05 19.20 5.20
N GLY A 101 13.38 18.03 4.63
CA GLY A 101 14.51 17.19 5.03
C GLY A 101 14.18 16.18 6.14
N PHE A 102 12.89 15.96 6.44
CA PHE A 102 12.45 15.12 7.54
C PHE A 102 13.01 13.68 7.46
N PHE A 103 12.87 13.02 6.33
CA PHE A 103 13.31 11.61 6.20
C PHE A 103 14.81 11.47 6.35
N ARG A 104 15.60 12.37 5.76
CA ARG A 104 17.06 12.36 5.89
C ARG A 104 17.49 12.63 7.34
N TRP A 105 16.86 13.62 7.98
CA TRP A 105 17.09 13.94 9.39
C TRP A 105 16.80 12.73 10.28
N LEU A 106 15.66 12.07 10.10
CA LEU A 106 15.25 10.91 10.88
C LEU A 106 16.23 9.75 10.73
N CYS A 107 16.64 9.42 9.50
CA CYS A 107 17.61 8.37 9.23
C CYS A 107 18.96 8.65 9.91
N LEU A 108 19.47 9.88 9.80
CA LEU A 108 20.73 10.27 10.42
C LEU A 108 20.65 10.26 11.95
N GLN A 109 19.50 10.67 12.53
CA GLN A 109 19.27 10.60 13.96
C GLN A 109 19.29 9.16 14.48
N ILE A 110 18.59 8.26 13.81
CA ILE A 110 18.57 6.84 14.19
C ILE A 110 19.95 6.23 14.02
N ALA A 111 20.66 6.51 12.92
CA ALA A 111 22.02 6.02 12.72
C ALA A 111 22.97 6.52 13.82
N ARG A 112 22.85 7.79 14.25
CA ARG A 112 23.60 8.38 15.35
C ARG A 112 23.28 7.71 16.70
N LEU A 113 21.99 7.45 16.98
CA LEU A 113 21.55 6.78 18.22
C LEU A 113 22.17 5.39 18.39
N VAL A 114 22.36 4.67 17.28
CA VAL A 114 23.00 3.34 17.28
C VAL A 114 24.51 3.40 17.00
N HIS A 115 25.12 4.59 17.16
CA HIS A 115 26.55 4.82 17.02
C HIS A 115 27.10 4.39 15.62
N TYR A 116 26.29 4.52 14.59
CA TYR A 116 26.63 4.14 13.22
C TYR A 116 27.14 2.70 13.04
N LYS A 117 26.76 1.78 13.97
CA LYS A 117 27.11 0.36 13.84
C LYS A 117 26.30 -0.29 12.73
N PRO A 118 26.89 -0.87 11.66
CA PRO A 118 26.16 -1.32 10.47
C PRO A 118 25.01 -2.32 10.76
N ILE A 119 25.24 -3.27 11.68
CA ILE A 119 24.20 -4.24 12.06
C ILE A 119 23.06 -3.57 12.83
N ALA A 120 23.37 -2.62 13.71
CA ALA A 120 22.34 -1.91 14.46
C ALA A 120 21.56 -0.96 13.54
N VAL A 121 22.22 -0.26 12.60
CA VAL A 121 21.57 0.54 11.56
C VAL A 121 20.65 -0.34 10.73
N PHE A 122 21.09 -1.51 10.30
CA PHE A 122 20.28 -2.47 9.55
C PHE A 122 18.97 -2.81 10.28
N VAL A 123 19.04 -3.21 11.54
CA VAL A 123 17.85 -3.58 12.33
C VAL A 123 16.95 -2.38 12.60
N THR A 124 17.52 -1.24 12.97
CA THR A 124 16.72 -0.05 13.26
C THR A 124 16.06 0.54 12.03
N PHE A 125 16.69 0.44 10.84
CA PHE A 125 16.11 0.89 9.58
C PHE A 125 14.96 -0.03 9.12
N MET A 126 15.05 -1.33 9.35
CA MET A 126 13.91 -2.23 9.16
C MET A 126 12.70 -1.81 10.01
N ILE A 127 12.93 -1.55 11.31
CA ILE A 127 11.86 -1.12 12.22
C ILE A 127 11.34 0.26 11.83
N MET A 128 12.22 1.19 11.46
CA MET A 128 11.83 2.52 11.00
C MET A 128 11.01 2.47 9.71
N SER A 129 11.42 1.65 8.74
CA SER A 129 10.68 1.42 7.50
C SER A 129 9.26 0.93 7.77
N PHE A 130 9.13 -0.05 8.68
CA PHE A 130 7.85 -0.56 9.14
C PHE A 130 6.98 0.54 9.78
N VAL A 131 7.52 1.27 10.76
CA VAL A 131 6.77 2.29 11.51
C VAL A 131 6.34 3.45 10.61
N LEU A 132 7.21 3.91 9.71
CA LEU A 132 6.85 4.97 8.77
C LEU A 132 5.75 4.52 7.80
N ALA A 133 5.84 3.30 7.30
CA ALA A 133 4.86 2.77 6.37
C ALA A 133 3.49 2.47 6.99
N MET A 134 3.35 2.49 8.31
CA MET A 134 2.03 2.49 8.96
C MET A 134 1.22 3.76 8.71
N PHE A 135 1.87 4.89 8.40
CA PHE A 135 1.23 6.20 8.28
C PHE A 135 1.45 6.87 6.93
N ILE A 136 2.45 6.43 6.20
CA ILE A 136 2.89 6.97 4.91
C ILE A 136 2.96 5.79 3.96
N ASP A 137 2.51 5.95 2.72
CA ASP A 137 2.55 4.87 1.75
C ASP A 137 3.96 4.28 1.56
N SER A 138 4.01 2.98 1.39
CA SER A 138 5.26 2.20 1.31
C SER A 138 6.17 2.65 0.17
N ILE A 139 5.61 3.15 -0.93
CA ILE A 139 6.36 3.64 -2.10
C ILE A 139 7.19 4.86 -1.70
N THR A 140 6.55 5.84 -1.06
CA THR A 140 7.18 7.08 -0.63
C THR A 140 8.22 6.82 0.46
N VAL A 141 7.90 5.97 1.44
CA VAL A 141 8.87 5.57 2.48
C VAL A 141 10.14 5.02 1.83
N ILE A 142 10.02 4.08 0.91
CA ILE A 142 11.18 3.44 0.27
C ILE A 142 11.92 4.38 -0.66
N LEU A 143 11.24 5.31 -1.34
CA LEU A 143 11.89 6.31 -2.19
C LEU A 143 12.91 7.13 -1.41
N PHE A 144 12.53 7.62 -0.24
CA PHE A 144 13.42 8.42 0.62
C PHE A 144 14.41 7.54 1.38
N LEU A 145 13.97 6.42 1.93
CA LEU A 145 14.80 5.57 2.78
C LEU A 145 15.96 4.96 1.99
N ALA A 146 15.68 4.35 0.84
CA ALA A 146 16.72 3.70 0.03
C ALA A 146 17.82 4.67 -0.41
N ALA A 147 17.47 5.93 -0.71
CA ALA A 147 18.47 6.94 -1.07
C ALA A 147 19.42 7.26 0.09
N VAL A 148 18.86 7.47 1.30
CA VAL A 148 19.68 7.75 2.49
C VAL A 148 20.45 6.51 2.95
N THR A 149 19.87 5.33 2.82
CA THR A 149 20.55 4.05 3.11
C THR A 149 21.78 3.87 2.25
N ILE A 150 21.71 4.18 0.95
CA ILE A 150 22.87 4.11 0.06
C ILE A 150 23.95 5.10 0.51
N GLU A 151 23.60 6.35 0.80
CA GLU A 151 24.53 7.37 1.30
C GLU A 151 25.23 6.90 2.58
N LEU A 152 24.47 6.40 3.55
CA LEU A 152 25.02 5.88 4.80
C LEU A 152 25.88 4.64 4.59
N CYS A 153 25.48 3.73 3.70
CA CYS A 153 26.26 2.54 3.39
C CYS A 153 27.61 2.87 2.76
N LEU A 154 27.70 3.91 1.95
CA LEU A 154 28.97 4.41 1.41
C LEU A 154 29.87 4.91 2.55
N LEU A 155 29.35 5.68 3.48
CA LEU A 155 30.09 6.17 4.65
C LEU A 155 30.53 5.01 5.57
N LEU A 156 29.62 4.06 5.81
CA LEU A 156 29.85 2.90 6.69
C LEU A 156 30.65 1.78 6.03
N LYS A 157 31.03 1.94 4.75
CA LYS A 157 31.69 0.90 3.94
C LYS A 157 30.94 -0.43 3.99
N SER A 158 29.60 -0.36 3.97
CA SER A 158 28.69 -1.49 4.04
C SER A 158 27.95 -1.69 2.71
N ASN A 159 27.38 -2.88 2.53
CA ASN A 159 26.64 -3.22 1.30
C ASN A 159 25.18 -2.77 1.44
N PRO A 160 24.67 -1.85 0.58
CA PRO A 160 23.30 -1.34 0.68
C PRO A 160 22.25 -2.36 0.24
N VAL A 161 22.57 -3.30 -0.65
CA VAL A 161 21.57 -4.23 -1.22
C VAL A 161 20.82 -5.06 -0.17
N PRO A 162 21.49 -5.69 0.84
CA PRO A 162 20.78 -6.36 1.93
C PRO A 162 19.84 -5.45 2.71
N MET A 163 20.26 -4.20 2.95
CA MET A 163 19.46 -3.21 3.70
C MET A 163 18.21 -2.85 2.91
N ILE A 164 18.36 -2.48 1.64
CA ILE A 164 17.25 -2.08 0.78
C ILE A 164 16.23 -3.21 0.61
N ILE A 165 16.66 -4.46 0.42
CA ILE A 165 15.72 -5.60 0.33
C ILE A 165 14.91 -5.75 1.63
N ALA A 166 15.55 -5.62 2.79
CA ALA A 166 14.90 -5.75 4.07
C ALA A 166 13.98 -4.56 4.38
N GLU A 167 14.40 -3.34 4.03
CA GLU A 167 13.59 -2.12 4.17
C GLU A 167 12.32 -2.18 3.29
N ILE A 168 12.43 -2.59 2.03
CA ILE A 168 11.29 -2.80 1.13
C ILE A 168 10.29 -3.76 1.76
N PHE A 169 10.76 -4.91 2.24
CA PHE A 169 9.89 -5.91 2.85
C PHE A 169 9.20 -5.36 4.11
N CYS A 170 9.95 -4.65 4.96
CA CYS A 170 9.41 -4.07 6.19
C CYS A 170 8.47 -2.89 5.91
N ALA A 171 8.66 -2.13 4.82
CA ALA A 171 7.72 -1.10 4.38
C ALA A 171 6.38 -1.71 3.98
N ASN A 172 6.38 -2.74 3.13
CA ASN A 172 5.13 -3.43 2.75
C ASN A 172 4.44 -4.07 3.97
N LEU A 173 5.23 -4.66 4.90
CA LEU A 173 4.68 -5.21 6.14
C LEU A 173 4.10 -4.12 7.05
N GLY A 174 4.74 -2.96 7.14
CA GLY A 174 4.20 -1.79 7.85
C GLY A 174 2.95 -1.23 7.20
N GLY A 175 2.92 -1.19 5.87
CA GLY A 175 1.76 -0.80 5.07
C GLY A 175 0.53 -1.65 5.36
N SER A 176 0.73 -2.97 5.55
CA SER A 176 -0.36 -3.88 5.90
C SER A 176 -0.91 -3.70 7.33
N ALA A 177 -0.21 -2.98 8.19
CA ALA A 177 -0.55 -2.86 9.61
C ALA A 177 -1.72 -1.91 9.91
N THR A 178 -1.99 -0.96 9.03
CA THR A 178 -3.02 0.07 9.24
C THR A 178 -3.83 0.30 7.97
N MET A 179 -4.96 0.97 8.12
CA MET A 179 -5.80 1.37 6.99
C MET A 179 -5.07 2.30 6.00
N CYS A 180 -4.13 3.13 6.49
CA CYS A 180 -3.53 4.22 5.72
C CYS A 180 -2.15 3.89 5.16
N GLY A 181 -1.59 2.74 5.53
CA GLY A 181 -0.22 2.39 5.21
C GLY A 181 0.00 1.98 3.75
N ASP A 182 -1.00 1.37 3.12
CA ASP A 182 -0.92 0.95 1.71
C ASP A 182 -2.26 1.13 1.01
N PRO A 183 -2.29 1.49 -0.29
CA PRO A 183 -3.52 1.71 -1.04
C PRO A 183 -4.56 0.58 -0.98
N PRO A 184 -4.21 -0.72 -1.05
CA PRO A 184 -5.18 -1.80 -0.89
C PRO A 184 -5.98 -1.70 0.41
N ASN A 185 -5.31 -1.38 1.53
CA ASN A 185 -5.96 -1.26 2.83
C ASN A 185 -6.90 -0.05 2.91
N ILE A 186 -6.53 1.06 2.25
CA ILE A 186 -7.42 2.23 2.15
C ILE A 186 -8.70 1.84 1.41
N ILE A 187 -8.57 1.09 0.30
CA ILE A 187 -9.71 0.63 -0.49
C ILE A 187 -10.58 -0.35 0.31
N ILE A 188 -9.98 -1.32 0.99
CA ILE A 188 -10.70 -2.28 1.84
C ILE A 188 -11.40 -1.53 2.98
N GLY A 189 -10.69 -0.67 3.69
CA GLY A 189 -11.23 0.09 4.81
C GLY A 189 -12.39 0.99 4.43
N THR A 190 -12.24 1.82 3.41
CA THR A 190 -13.30 2.70 2.92
C THR A 190 -14.49 1.93 2.35
N SER A 191 -14.24 0.85 1.59
CA SER A 191 -15.30 0.04 1.02
C SER A 191 -16.07 -0.77 2.05
N MET A 192 -15.43 -1.21 3.14
CA MET A 192 -16.04 -2.06 4.17
C MET A 192 -16.49 -1.28 5.42
N GLY A 193 -16.14 0.00 5.50
CA GLY A 193 -16.43 0.84 6.67
C GLY A 193 -15.55 0.57 7.88
N TYR A 194 -14.35 0.01 7.66
CA TYR A 194 -13.41 -0.25 8.75
C TYR A 194 -12.60 0.99 9.11
N SER A 195 -12.35 1.14 10.40
CA SER A 195 -11.57 2.22 10.96
C SER A 195 -10.06 1.93 10.99
N PHE A 196 -9.27 2.96 11.27
CA PHE A 196 -7.85 2.82 11.55
C PHE A 196 -7.57 1.80 12.68
N PHE A 197 -8.40 1.81 13.74
CA PHE A 197 -8.25 0.89 14.87
C PHE A 197 -8.63 -0.54 14.53
N ASP A 198 -9.58 -0.76 13.64
CA ASP A 198 -9.93 -2.11 13.20
C ASP A 198 -8.74 -2.75 12.49
N PHE A 199 -8.08 -2.02 11.60
CA PHE A 199 -6.83 -2.49 11.00
C PHE A 199 -5.73 -2.68 12.05
N LEU A 200 -5.48 -1.70 12.91
CA LEU A 200 -4.39 -1.75 13.89
C LEU A 200 -4.54 -2.95 14.84
N THR A 201 -5.76 -3.26 15.27
CA THR A 201 -6.03 -4.37 16.20
C THR A 201 -6.04 -5.74 15.54
N ASN A 202 -6.26 -5.81 14.22
CA ASN A 202 -6.32 -7.05 13.44
C ASN A 202 -5.06 -7.24 12.61
N THR A 203 -4.94 -6.58 11.48
CA THR A 203 -3.75 -6.70 10.61
C THR A 203 -2.50 -6.13 11.28
N GLY A 204 -2.61 -5.07 12.05
CA GLY A 204 -1.51 -4.48 12.81
C GLY A 204 -0.92 -5.44 13.84
N ALA A 205 -1.76 -6.20 14.55
CA ALA A 205 -1.29 -7.24 15.47
C ALA A 205 -0.53 -8.35 14.74
N ILE A 206 -1.04 -8.79 13.57
CA ILE A 206 -0.37 -9.77 12.72
C ILE A 206 0.98 -9.22 12.23
N ALA A 207 0.99 -7.98 11.74
CA ALA A 207 2.19 -7.34 11.22
C ALA A 207 3.27 -7.14 12.30
N ALA A 208 2.88 -6.77 13.53
CA ALA A 208 3.80 -6.63 14.66
C ALA A 208 4.47 -7.95 15.04
N ILE A 209 3.72 -9.05 15.10
CA ILE A 209 4.26 -10.40 15.36
C ILE A 209 5.20 -10.78 14.20
N SER A 210 4.77 -10.55 12.96
CA SER A 210 5.53 -10.86 11.77
C SER A 210 6.81 -10.04 11.67
N LEU A 211 6.82 -8.78 12.11
CA LEU A 211 8.01 -7.93 12.14
C LEU A 211 9.14 -8.58 12.94
N ILE A 212 8.83 -9.12 14.12
CA ILE A 212 9.83 -9.78 14.96
C ILE A 212 10.47 -10.93 14.19
N VAL A 213 9.65 -11.78 13.57
CA VAL A 213 10.12 -12.94 12.81
C VAL A 213 10.93 -12.50 11.58
N VAL A 214 10.46 -11.47 10.86
CA VAL A 214 11.12 -10.92 9.66
C VAL A 214 12.46 -10.28 10.00
N VAL A 215 12.55 -9.51 11.09
CA VAL A 215 13.82 -8.92 11.55
C VAL A 215 14.83 -10.03 11.89
N VAL A 216 14.41 -11.05 12.60
CA VAL A 216 15.27 -12.20 12.93
C VAL A 216 15.70 -12.94 11.65
N TYR A 217 14.77 -13.19 10.75
CA TYR A 217 15.03 -13.86 9.46
C TYR A 217 16.08 -13.09 8.64
N PHE A 218 15.87 -11.80 8.39
CA PHE A 218 16.82 -11.00 7.60
C PHE A 218 18.15 -10.78 8.33
N TYR A 219 18.15 -10.67 9.65
CA TYR A 219 19.38 -10.63 10.42
C TYR A 219 20.25 -11.86 10.16
N PHE A 220 19.70 -13.07 10.23
CA PHE A 220 20.45 -14.28 9.95
C PHE A 220 20.88 -14.40 8.48
N CYS A 221 20.03 -13.94 7.53
CA CYS A 221 20.36 -13.97 6.12
C CYS A 221 21.50 -13.00 5.73
N PHE A 222 21.57 -11.84 6.41
CA PHE A 222 22.40 -10.73 5.93
C PHE A 222 23.53 -10.29 6.85
N ARG A 223 23.57 -10.65 8.14
CA ARG A 223 24.59 -10.22 9.11
C ARG A 223 26.05 -10.39 8.62
N LYS A 224 26.33 -11.43 7.84
CA LYS A 224 27.67 -11.70 7.26
C LYS A 224 27.91 -11.01 5.92
N LYS A 225 26.90 -10.35 5.34
CA LYS A 225 26.95 -9.74 3.99
C LYS A 225 26.89 -8.21 4.04
N LEU A 226 26.62 -7.64 5.21
CA LEU A 226 26.52 -6.20 5.41
C LEU A 226 27.88 -5.52 5.34
N VAL A 227 28.89 -6.11 5.95
CA VAL A 227 30.23 -5.51 6.03
C VAL A 227 31.27 -6.55 5.62
N ALA A 228 32.25 -6.12 4.83
CA ALA A 228 33.37 -6.98 4.46
C ALA A 228 34.23 -7.33 5.69
N PRO A 229 34.76 -8.56 5.79
CA PRO A 229 35.66 -8.92 6.87
C PRO A 229 36.87 -7.98 6.93
N GLY A 230 37.20 -7.49 8.13
CA GLY A 230 38.35 -6.61 8.33
C GLY A 230 38.09 -5.11 8.10
N THR A 231 36.84 -4.71 7.82
CA THR A 231 36.49 -3.28 7.72
C THR A 231 36.59 -2.63 9.10
N ALA A 232 37.42 -1.59 9.22
CA ALA A 232 37.53 -0.82 10.47
C ALA A 232 36.21 -0.08 10.78
N PRO A 233 35.83 0.02 12.06
CA PRO A 233 34.70 0.84 12.47
C PRO A 233 34.86 2.29 12.01
N VAL A 234 33.77 2.89 11.56
CA VAL A 234 33.76 4.31 11.16
C VAL A 234 33.72 5.15 12.43
N ASP A 235 34.52 6.22 12.47
CA ASP A 235 34.47 7.19 13.55
C ASP A 235 33.15 7.98 13.49
N PRO A 236 32.30 7.92 14.52
CA PRO A 236 31.05 8.68 14.54
C PRO A 236 31.23 10.19 14.35
N ALA A 237 32.39 10.74 14.71
CA ALA A 237 32.70 12.16 14.53
C ALA A 237 32.88 12.55 13.04
N SER A 238 33.16 11.58 12.16
CA SER A 238 33.26 11.80 10.71
C SER A 238 31.90 11.73 9.98
N CYS A 239 30.84 11.34 10.67
CA CYS A 239 29.51 11.22 10.08
C CYS A 239 28.75 12.55 10.08
N PRO A 240 27.84 12.77 9.12
CA PRO A 240 27.05 14.00 9.01
C PRO A 240 26.24 14.29 10.28
N ASP A 241 26.19 15.55 10.71
CA ASP A 241 25.26 15.96 11.76
C ASP A 241 23.82 15.84 11.21
N PRO A 242 22.89 15.16 11.93
CA PRO A 242 21.50 15.05 11.53
C PRO A 242 20.85 16.41 11.22
N ASN A 243 21.19 17.45 11.98
CA ASN A 243 20.61 18.77 11.77
C ASN A 243 21.03 19.42 10.44
N SER A 244 22.08 18.94 9.81
CA SER A 244 22.47 19.40 8.47
C SER A 244 21.47 19.02 7.37
N ALA A 245 20.58 18.08 7.66
CA ALA A 245 19.50 17.68 6.76
C ALA A 245 18.32 18.67 6.76
N ILE A 246 18.20 19.51 7.78
CA ILE A 246 17.11 20.47 7.93
C ILE A 246 17.40 21.70 7.07
N THR A 247 16.60 21.91 6.03
CA THR A 247 16.77 23.04 5.10
C THR A 247 16.32 24.36 5.74
N ASP A 248 15.12 24.37 6.31
CA ASP A 248 14.55 25.49 7.09
C ASP A 248 13.86 24.93 8.34
N LYS A 249 14.21 25.48 9.52
CA LYS A 249 13.63 25.01 10.78
C LYS A 249 12.13 25.24 10.90
N LYS A 250 11.60 26.32 10.30
CA LYS A 250 10.16 26.62 10.36
C LYS A 250 9.40 25.62 9.48
N GLU A 251 9.85 25.41 8.24
CA GLU A 251 9.26 24.45 7.32
C GLU A 251 9.33 23.02 7.90
N PHE A 252 10.47 22.65 8.50
CA PHE A 252 10.63 21.36 9.17
C PHE A 252 9.64 21.16 10.32
N ILE A 253 9.54 22.14 11.25
CA ILE A 253 8.62 22.03 12.38
C ILE A 253 7.17 22.00 11.89
N SER A 254 6.82 22.84 10.92
CA SER A 254 5.47 22.87 10.34
C SER A 254 5.10 21.55 9.70
N SER A 255 5.98 20.95 8.90
CA SER A 255 5.71 19.67 8.25
C SER A 255 5.55 18.53 9.26
N VAL A 256 6.36 18.50 10.33
CA VAL A 256 6.20 17.52 11.42
C VAL A 256 4.88 17.72 12.16
N VAL A 257 4.49 18.97 12.44
CA VAL A 257 3.21 19.28 13.11
C VAL A 257 2.03 18.83 12.23
N ILE A 258 2.07 19.12 10.93
CA ILE A 258 1.03 18.70 9.98
C ILE A 258 0.93 17.17 9.94
N PHE A 259 2.06 16.47 9.90
CA PHE A 259 2.07 15.02 9.97
C PHE A 259 1.43 14.49 11.27
N LEU A 260 1.78 15.06 12.42
CA LEU A 260 1.17 14.67 13.69
C LEU A 260 -0.34 14.95 13.72
N ILE A 261 -0.79 16.06 13.14
CA ILE A 261 -2.22 16.35 12.96
C ILE A 261 -2.88 15.29 12.09
N ALA A 262 -2.25 14.89 10.97
CA ALA A 262 -2.76 13.83 10.11
C ALA A 262 -2.92 12.52 10.87
N VAL A 263 -1.90 12.12 11.64
CA VAL A 263 -1.94 10.90 12.47
C VAL A 263 -3.08 10.98 13.50
N VAL A 264 -3.23 12.09 14.21
CA VAL A 264 -4.31 12.28 15.20
C VAL A 264 -5.68 12.20 14.53
N LEU A 265 -5.88 12.86 13.38
CA LEU A 265 -7.14 12.79 12.65
C LEU A 265 -7.44 11.37 12.16
N LEU A 266 -6.45 10.65 11.64
CA LEU A 266 -6.59 9.26 11.20
C LEU A 266 -6.92 8.30 12.34
N VAL A 267 -6.28 8.49 13.49
CA VAL A 267 -6.57 7.69 14.70
C VAL A 267 -7.95 7.98 15.26
N SER A 268 -8.41 9.23 15.19
CA SER A 268 -9.68 9.66 15.77
C SER A 268 -10.87 9.64 14.80
N HIS A 269 -10.68 9.29 13.51
CA HIS A 269 -11.70 9.45 12.48
C HIS A 269 -13.02 8.71 12.79
N ALA A 270 -12.93 7.49 13.30
CA ALA A 270 -14.12 6.72 13.70
C ALA A 270 -14.96 7.40 14.79
N ASN A 271 -14.28 8.09 15.73
CA ASN A 271 -14.96 8.80 16.83
C ASN A 271 -15.50 10.17 16.41
N THR A 272 -14.87 10.81 15.43
CA THR A 272 -15.22 12.15 14.96
C THR A 272 -16.19 12.15 13.80
N GLY A 273 -16.42 11.01 13.16
CA GLY A 273 -17.21 10.89 11.93
C GLY A 273 -16.55 11.55 10.70
N LEU A 274 -15.31 12.03 10.82
CA LEU A 274 -14.57 12.60 9.69
C LEU A 274 -14.13 11.49 8.73
N THR A 275 -14.50 11.60 7.47
CA THR A 275 -14.09 10.62 6.46
C THR A 275 -12.64 10.80 6.05
N VAL A 276 -12.03 9.77 5.45
CA VAL A 276 -10.66 9.87 4.93
C VAL A 276 -10.56 10.92 3.83
N ALA A 277 -11.62 11.12 3.02
CA ALA A 277 -11.67 12.19 2.01
C ALA A 277 -11.51 13.57 2.64
N PHE A 278 -12.21 13.83 3.74
CA PHE A 278 -12.08 15.08 4.50
C PHE A 278 -10.65 15.24 5.03
N ILE A 279 -10.12 14.21 5.67
CA ILE A 279 -8.78 14.25 6.26
C ILE A 279 -7.72 14.54 5.19
N GLY A 280 -7.74 13.81 4.07
CA GLY A 280 -6.81 14.03 2.96
C GLY A 280 -6.89 15.45 2.40
N THR A 281 -8.11 15.96 2.16
CA THR A 281 -8.33 17.31 1.65
C THR A 281 -7.84 18.37 2.64
N PHE A 282 -8.19 18.23 3.92
CA PHE A 282 -7.80 19.16 4.98
C PHE A 282 -6.27 19.25 5.13
N ILE A 283 -5.60 18.09 5.16
CA ILE A 283 -4.14 18.02 5.27
C ILE A 283 -3.46 18.59 4.03
N ALA A 284 -3.98 18.33 2.83
CA ALA A 284 -3.48 18.95 1.60
C ALA A 284 -3.57 20.49 1.66
N ILE A 285 -4.74 21.01 2.02
CA ILE A 285 -4.96 22.45 2.09
C ILE A 285 -4.02 23.11 3.10
N ILE A 286 -3.91 22.56 4.33
CA ILE A 286 -2.99 23.12 5.34
C ILE A 286 -1.55 23.08 4.85
N THR A 287 -1.11 21.95 4.25
CA THR A 287 0.26 21.85 3.71
C THR A 287 0.51 22.91 2.65
N LEU A 288 -0.40 23.10 1.70
CA LEU A 288 -0.26 24.09 0.63
C LEU A 288 -0.31 25.54 1.15
N ILE A 289 -1.08 25.81 2.21
CA ILE A 289 -1.12 27.13 2.85
C ILE A 289 0.20 27.43 3.59
N VAL A 290 0.66 26.48 4.38
CA VAL A 290 1.89 26.64 5.18
C VAL A 290 3.11 26.73 4.27
N GLU A 291 3.16 25.88 3.24
CA GLU A 291 4.25 25.85 2.26
C GLU A 291 3.92 26.64 0.98
N HIS A 292 3.16 27.73 1.08
CA HIS A 292 2.63 28.50 -0.06
C HIS A 292 3.69 28.88 -1.09
N LYS A 293 4.93 29.13 -0.66
CA LYS A 293 6.07 29.44 -1.56
C LYS A 293 6.36 28.31 -2.55
N TYR A 294 6.08 27.08 -2.18
CA TYR A 294 6.38 25.87 -2.93
C TYR A 294 5.13 25.11 -3.37
N ALA A 295 3.95 25.65 -3.11
CA ALA A 295 2.68 24.98 -3.39
C ALA A 295 2.58 24.48 -4.84
N ALA A 296 3.01 25.26 -5.82
CA ALA A 296 3.02 24.86 -7.22
C ALA A 296 4.02 23.72 -7.51
N GLU A 297 5.14 23.66 -6.80
CA GLU A 297 6.12 22.60 -6.92
C GLU A 297 5.59 21.31 -6.29
N LEU A 298 4.99 21.38 -5.10
CA LEU A 298 4.37 20.24 -4.41
C LEU A 298 3.26 19.63 -5.27
N LEU A 299 2.37 20.47 -5.83
CA LEU A 299 1.31 20.00 -6.72
C LEU A 299 1.85 19.31 -7.98
N LYS A 300 2.96 19.78 -8.55
CA LYS A 300 3.58 19.12 -9.73
C LYS A 300 4.20 17.77 -9.41
N LYS A 301 4.56 17.52 -8.15
CA LYS A 301 5.18 16.27 -7.71
C LYS A 301 4.17 15.19 -7.31
N VAL A 302 2.88 15.56 -7.19
CA VAL A 302 1.82 14.57 -6.98
C VAL A 302 1.84 13.56 -8.13
N ASP A 303 1.80 12.28 -7.80
CA ASP A 303 1.75 11.21 -8.79
C ASP A 303 0.34 11.06 -9.37
N TYR A 304 -0.01 12.01 -10.28
CA TYR A 304 -1.28 11.97 -11.01
C TYR A 304 -1.47 10.71 -11.84
N LYS A 305 -0.37 10.05 -12.24
CA LYS A 305 -0.44 8.80 -13.00
C LYS A 305 -1.08 7.69 -12.16
N THR A 306 -0.65 7.59 -10.90
CA THR A 306 -1.24 6.65 -9.94
C THR A 306 -2.70 6.99 -9.63
N LEU A 307 -3.06 8.26 -9.48
CA LEU A 307 -4.46 8.65 -9.26
C LEU A 307 -5.35 8.29 -10.46
N LEU A 308 -4.90 8.58 -11.68
CA LEU A 308 -5.59 8.22 -12.92
C LEU A 308 -5.67 6.71 -13.14
N PHE A 309 -4.65 5.97 -12.73
CA PHE A 309 -4.67 4.51 -12.72
C PHE A 309 -5.83 3.98 -11.86
N PHE A 310 -6.05 4.54 -10.66
CA PHE A 310 -7.18 4.16 -9.81
C PHE A 310 -8.53 4.44 -10.47
N VAL A 311 -8.70 5.61 -11.09
CA VAL A 311 -9.94 5.95 -11.81
C VAL A 311 -10.27 4.90 -12.84
N GLY A 312 -9.32 4.57 -13.73
CA GLY A 312 -9.53 3.57 -14.77
C GLY A 312 -9.79 2.17 -14.21
N LEU A 313 -9.04 1.79 -13.18
CA LEU A 313 -9.19 0.51 -12.49
C LEU A 313 -10.60 0.31 -11.91
N PHE A 314 -11.08 1.29 -11.15
CA PHE A 314 -12.41 1.21 -10.53
C PHE A 314 -13.52 1.10 -11.59
N VAL A 315 -13.38 1.76 -12.74
CA VAL A 315 -14.34 1.62 -13.85
C VAL A 315 -14.35 0.19 -14.39
N VAL A 316 -13.18 -0.43 -14.58
CA VAL A 316 -13.09 -1.81 -15.08
C VAL A 316 -13.66 -2.80 -14.05
N VAL A 317 -13.34 -2.64 -12.78
CA VAL A 317 -13.88 -3.48 -11.70
C VAL A 317 -15.39 -3.30 -11.55
N GLY A 318 -15.88 -2.06 -11.63
CA GLY A 318 -17.33 -1.78 -11.65
C GLY A 318 -18.05 -2.48 -12.81
N GLY A 319 -17.38 -2.61 -13.96
CA GLY A 319 -17.91 -3.39 -15.08
C GLY A 319 -18.05 -4.89 -14.77
N LEU A 320 -17.09 -5.48 -14.08
CA LEU A 320 -17.20 -6.87 -13.61
C LEU A 320 -18.33 -7.03 -12.58
N GLU A 321 -18.49 -6.06 -11.69
CA GLU A 321 -19.53 -6.05 -10.67
C GLU A 321 -20.92 -5.94 -11.32
N GLN A 322 -21.16 -4.93 -12.16
CA GLN A 322 -22.43 -4.68 -12.83
C GLN A 322 -22.86 -5.81 -13.77
N THR A 323 -21.90 -6.57 -14.32
CA THR A 323 -22.19 -7.74 -15.15
C THR A 323 -22.42 -9.03 -14.36
N GLY A 324 -22.19 -9.01 -13.03
CA GLY A 324 -22.34 -10.18 -12.16
C GLY A 324 -21.20 -11.21 -12.26
N VAL A 325 -20.09 -10.87 -12.89
CA VAL A 325 -18.92 -11.77 -13.01
C VAL A 325 -18.33 -12.08 -11.63
N LEU A 326 -18.28 -11.09 -10.75
CA LEU A 326 -17.69 -11.25 -9.41
C LEU A 326 -18.54 -12.19 -8.53
N THR A 327 -19.86 -12.21 -8.73
CA THR A 327 -20.75 -13.18 -8.07
C THR A 327 -20.45 -14.62 -8.52
N VAL A 328 -20.19 -14.84 -9.81
CA VAL A 328 -19.83 -16.17 -10.33
C VAL A 328 -18.49 -16.66 -9.70
N ILE A 329 -17.52 -15.77 -9.52
CA ILE A 329 -16.27 -16.10 -8.83
C ILE A 329 -16.54 -16.48 -7.36
N ALA A 330 -17.39 -15.71 -6.67
CA ALA A 330 -17.78 -16.00 -5.30
C ALA A 330 -18.49 -17.36 -5.16
N GLU A 331 -19.42 -17.67 -6.06
CA GLU A 331 -20.09 -18.98 -6.11
C GLU A 331 -19.12 -20.12 -6.35
N PHE A 332 -18.13 -19.94 -7.21
CA PHE A 332 -17.08 -20.95 -7.46
C PHE A 332 -16.25 -21.19 -6.19
N ILE A 333 -15.77 -20.13 -5.51
CA ILE A 333 -15.01 -20.25 -4.26
C ILE A 333 -15.88 -20.93 -3.18
N SER A 334 -17.13 -20.52 -3.06
CA SER A 334 -18.11 -21.09 -2.15
C SER A 334 -18.29 -22.61 -2.38
N LYS A 335 -18.40 -23.02 -3.64
CA LYS A 335 -18.54 -24.43 -4.03
C LYS A 335 -17.29 -25.25 -3.69
N VAL A 336 -16.10 -24.69 -3.90
CA VAL A 336 -14.82 -25.37 -3.62
C VAL A 336 -14.56 -25.47 -2.12
N SER A 337 -14.87 -24.43 -1.35
CA SER A 337 -14.68 -24.41 0.11
C SER A 337 -15.77 -25.19 0.85
N GLY A 338 -16.92 -25.39 0.22
CA GLY A 338 -18.10 -25.97 0.87
C GLY A 338 -18.50 -25.14 2.09
N SER A 339 -18.83 -25.80 3.20
CA SER A 339 -19.14 -25.15 4.49
C SER A 339 -17.90 -24.95 5.38
N ASN A 340 -16.69 -25.18 4.86
CA ASN A 340 -15.46 -25.09 5.65
C ASN A 340 -14.86 -23.69 5.58
N THR A 341 -15.17 -22.87 6.60
CA THR A 341 -14.67 -21.48 6.71
C THR A 341 -13.15 -21.38 6.75
N LYS A 342 -12.44 -22.36 7.41
CA LYS A 342 -10.98 -22.37 7.42
C LYS A 342 -10.40 -22.58 6.02
N LEU A 343 -11.02 -23.45 5.23
CA LEU A 343 -10.59 -23.66 3.84
C LEU A 343 -10.85 -22.43 2.99
N MET A 344 -11.99 -21.74 3.18
CA MET A 344 -12.30 -20.50 2.47
C MET A 344 -11.30 -19.40 2.77
N VAL A 345 -10.97 -19.16 4.03
CA VAL A 345 -9.94 -18.19 4.44
C VAL A 345 -8.57 -18.56 3.89
N ALA A 346 -8.20 -19.86 3.93
CA ALA A 346 -6.95 -20.32 3.35
C ALA A 346 -6.89 -20.08 1.83
N ILE A 347 -7.98 -20.35 1.11
CA ILE A 347 -8.09 -20.07 -0.34
C ILE A 347 -7.91 -18.58 -0.58
N ILE A 348 -8.62 -17.71 0.13
CA ILE A 348 -8.56 -16.27 -0.06
C ILE A 348 -7.14 -15.74 0.20
N ILE A 349 -6.55 -16.05 1.34
CA ILE A 349 -5.23 -15.50 1.71
C ILE A 349 -4.13 -15.97 0.75
N TRP A 350 -4.10 -17.27 0.39
CA TRP A 350 -3.06 -17.80 -0.48
C TRP A 350 -3.23 -17.42 -1.95
N ILE A 351 -4.47 -17.39 -2.46
CA ILE A 351 -4.72 -16.91 -3.83
C ILE A 351 -4.39 -15.42 -3.92
N SER A 352 -4.77 -14.63 -2.91
CA SER A 352 -4.43 -13.21 -2.85
C SER A 352 -2.91 -13.00 -2.83
N ALA A 353 -2.19 -13.76 -2.00
CA ALA A 353 -0.74 -13.67 -1.93
C ALA A 353 -0.05 -14.10 -3.23
N PHE A 354 -0.51 -15.18 -3.84
CA PHE A 354 0.04 -15.66 -5.11
C PHE A 354 -0.24 -14.65 -6.24
N ALA A 355 -1.47 -14.19 -6.38
CA ALA A 355 -1.82 -13.22 -7.41
C ALA A 355 -1.05 -11.90 -7.23
N SER A 356 -1.01 -11.37 -6.00
CA SER A 356 -0.30 -10.13 -5.70
C SER A 356 1.22 -10.23 -5.89
N ALA A 357 1.80 -11.41 -5.84
CA ALA A 357 3.22 -11.61 -6.15
C ALA A 357 3.60 -11.26 -7.61
N PHE A 358 2.65 -11.34 -8.54
CA PHE A 358 2.87 -11.12 -9.97
C PHE A 358 2.06 -9.97 -10.55
N VAL A 359 1.00 -9.58 -9.86
CA VAL A 359 0.11 -8.48 -10.24
C VAL A 359 0.12 -7.48 -9.08
N ASP A 360 0.14 -6.19 -9.39
CA ASP A 360 0.07 -5.13 -8.38
C ASP A 360 -1.07 -5.41 -7.38
N ASN A 361 -0.79 -5.23 -6.08
CA ASN A 361 -1.72 -5.54 -4.99
C ASN A 361 -3.04 -4.75 -5.09
N ILE A 362 -3.02 -3.55 -5.62
CA ILE A 362 -4.16 -2.64 -5.69
C ILE A 362 -5.30 -3.17 -6.58
N PRO A 363 -5.06 -3.51 -7.87
CA PRO A 363 -6.13 -4.01 -8.73
C PRO A 363 -6.71 -5.33 -8.22
N PHE A 364 -5.89 -6.17 -7.61
CA PHE A 364 -6.37 -7.42 -7.06
C PHE A 364 -7.28 -7.20 -5.85
N ALA A 365 -6.89 -6.35 -4.88
CA ALA A 365 -7.71 -6.01 -3.73
C ALA A 365 -9.07 -5.42 -4.17
N ALA A 366 -9.06 -4.43 -5.06
CA ALA A 366 -10.27 -3.80 -5.56
C ALA A 366 -11.24 -4.81 -6.20
N THR A 367 -10.72 -5.80 -6.95
CA THR A 367 -11.53 -6.84 -7.59
C THR A 367 -12.11 -7.83 -6.57
N MET A 368 -11.35 -8.15 -5.52
CA MET A 368 -11.76 -9.16 -4.53
C MET A 368 -12.75 -8.64 -3.48
N ILE A 369 -12.84 -7.33 -3.27
CA ILE A 369 -13.80 -6.74 -2.31
C ILE A 369 -15.25 -7.18 -2.58
N PRO A 370 -15.82 -7.01 -3.78
CA PRO A 370 -17.18 -7.49 -4.06
C PRO A 370 -17.29 -9.02 -3.97
N VAL A 371 -16.22 -9.76 -4.27
CA VAL A 371 -16.20 -11.23 -4.17
C VAL A 371 -16.36 -11.67 -2.71
N ILE A 372 -15.57 -11.10 -1.77
CA ILE A 372 -15.68 -11.48 -0.36
C ILE A 372 -16.99 -11.03 0.27
N ARG A 373 -17.59 -9.90 -0.16
CA ARG A 373 -18.93 -9.49 0.22
C ARG A 373 -19.97 -10.53 -0.20
N SER A 374 -19.92 -10.96 -1.46
CA SER A 374 -20.80 -12.00 -1.98
C SER A 374 -20.60 -13.34 -1.25
N LEU A 375 -19.37 -13.72 -0.94
CA LEU A 375 -19.06 -14.91 -0.16
C LEU A 375 -19.64 -14.85 1.26
N SER A 376 -19.47 -13.72 1.93
CA SER A 376 -20.07 -13.48 3.26
C SER A 376 -21.57 -13.63 3.22
N ALA A 377 -22.25 -13.02 2.24
CA ALA A 377 -23.70 -13.11 2.07
C ALA A 377 -24.18 -14.54 1.72
N LEU A 378 -23.46 -15.28 0.89
CA LEU A 378 -23.83 -16.63 0.45
C LEU A 378 -23.63 -17.69 1.54
N GLN A 379 -22.55 -17.59 2.32
CA GLN A 379 -22.13 -18.62 3.27
C GLN A 379 -22.35 -18.25 4.74
N GLY A 380 -22.74 -16.99 5.01
CA GLY A 380 -22.88 -16.49 6.39
C GLY A 380 -21.56 -16.39 7.15
N VAL A 381 -20.43 -16.35 6.42
CA VAL A 381 -19.11 -16.17 7.02
C VAL A 381 -18.94 -14.70 7.37
N ASP A 382 -18.33 -14.43 8.52
CA ASP A 382 -18.05 -13.08 8.95
C ASP A 382 -17.18 -12.32 7.94
N LEU A 383 -17.67 -11.14 7.52
CA LEU A 383 -17.02 -10.31 6.51
C LEU A 383 -15.66 -9.79 6.96
N GLU A 384 -15.52 -9.49 8.27
CA GLU A 384 -14.24 -9.06 8.84
C GLU A 384 -13.15 -10.11 8.62
N THR A 385 -13.44 -11.36 8.92
CA THR A 385 -12.50 -12.47 8.77
C THR A 385 -11.98 -12.59 7.33
N LEU A 386 -12.89 -12.47 6.34
CA LEU A 386 -12.53 -12.51 4.92
C LEU A 386 -11.74 -11.26 4.51
N SER A 387 -12.07 -10.10 5.06
CA SER A 387 -11.38 -8.84 4.78
C SER A 387 -9.94 -8.85 5.28
N TRP A 388 -9.69 -9.37 6.49
CA TRP A 388 -8.31 -9.47 7.01
C TRP A 388 -7.49 -10.51 6.24
N ALA A 389 -8.11 -11.59 5.77
CA ALA A 389 -7.45 -12.56 4.90
C ALA A 389 -7.08 -11.94 3.55
N LEU A 390 -7.98 -11.14 2.96
CA LEU A 390 -7.71 -10.40 1.73
C LEU A 390 -6.60 -9.38 1.92
N ALA A 391 -6.68 -8.52 2.94
CA ALA A 391 -5.71 -7.47 3.23
C ALA A 391 -4.29 -8.06 3.39
N MET A 392 -4.13 -9.01 4.31
CA MET A 392 -2.82 -9.64 4.55
C MET A 392 -2.32 -10.43 3.35
N GLY A 393 -3.21 -11.11 2.62
CA GLY A 393 -2.84 -11.85 1.42
C GLY A 393 -2.32 -10.94 0.32
N THR A 394 -3.02 -9.83 0.04
CA THR A 394 -2.64 -8.89 -1.02
C THR A 394 -1.37 -8.11 -0.69
N ASP A 395 -1.30 -7.49 0.48
CA ASP A 395 -0.16 -6.63 0.83
C ASP A 395 1.13 -7.43 0.98
N ILE A 396 1.07 -8.54 1.71
CA ILE A 396 2.26 -9.36 1.94
C ILE A 396 2.65 -10.14 0.70
N GLY A 397 1.68 -10.63 -0.07
CA GLY A 397 1.93 -11.34 -1.33
C GLY A 397 2.77 -10.50 -2.31
N GLY A 398 2.48 -9.21 -2.42
CA GLY A 398 3.24 -8.27 -3.24
C GLY A 398 4.73 -8.20 -2.91
N SER A 399 5.12 -8.53 -1.69
CA SER A 399 6.53 -8.52 -1.28
C SER A 399 7.37 -9.66 -1.88
N ALA A 400 6.77 -10.70 -2.43
CA ALA A 400 7.48 -11.91 -2.87
C ALA A 400 8.39 -11.69 -4.08
N THR A 401 8.02 -10.78 -4.99
CA THR A 401 8.75 -10.56 -6.26
C THR A 401 9.06 -9.06 -6.47
N PRO A 402 10.01 -8.74 -7.37
CA PRO A 402 10.33 -7.34 -7.69
C PRO A 402 9.18 -6.50 -8.22
N ILE A 403 8.16 -7.10 -8.82
CA ILE A 403 7.05 -6.42 -9.49
C ILE A 403 5.72 -6.50 -8.72
N GLY A 404 5.65 -7.31 -7.65
CA GLY A 404 4.40 -7.56 -6.93
C GLY A 404 3.87 -6.35 -6.15
N ALA A 405 4.74 -5.40 -5.79
CA ALA A 405 4.34 -4.13 -5.18
C ALA A 405 5.17 -2.98 -5.75
N SER A 406 4.54 -1.81 -5.87
CA SER A 406 5.20 -0.62 -6.44
C SER A 406 6.41 -0.16 -5.61
N ALA A 407 6.40 -0.33 -4.28
CA ALA A 407 7.54 -0.05 -3.41
C ALA A 407 8.79 -0.89 -3.76
N ASN A 408 8.59 -2.16 -4.19
CA ASN A 408 9.70 -3.03 -4.62
C ASN A 408 10.37 -2.46 -5.86
N VAL A 409 9.57 -2.07 -6.86
CA VAL A 409 10.05 -1.48 -8.12
C VAL A 409 10.85 -0.21 -7.84
N VAL A 410 10.33 0.67 -6.98
CA VAL A 410 10.99 1.93 -6.61
C VAL A 410 12.31 1.67 -5.88
N GLY A 411 12.33 0.85 -4.84
CA GLY A 411 13.54 0.57 -4.08
C GLY A 411 14.63 -0.10 -4.93
N ILE A 412 14.25 -1.05 -5.79
CA ILE A 412 15.17 -1.70 -6.73
C ILE A 412 15.71 -0.70 -7.77
N SER A 413 14.85 0.21 -8.26
CA SER A 413 15.23 1.25 -9.21
C SER A 413 16.22 2.24 -8.60
N VAL A 414 15.95 2.73 -7.37
CA VAL A 414 16.86 3.62 -6.64
C VAL A 414 18.22 2.93 -6.43
N SER A 415 18.22 1.68 -6.01
CA SER A 415 19.44 0.88 -5.84
C SER A 415 20.23 0.75 -7.15
N SER A 416 19.55 0.42 -8.24
CA SER A 416 20.18 0.23 -9.56
C SER A 416 20.76 1.53 -10.12
N LYS A 417 20.04 2.66 -9.99
CA LYS A 417 20.51 3.98 -10.42
C LYS A 417 21.78 4.44 -9.68
N ASN A 418 21.99 3.95 -8.46
CA ASN A 418 23.17 4.24 -7.65
C ASN A 418 24.27 3.16 -7.76
N GLY A 419 24.24 2.31 -8.79
CA GLY A 419 25.28 1.34 -9.06
C GLY A 419 25.17 0.02 -8.28
N HIS A 420 24.07 -0.23 -7.60
CA HIS A 420 23.82 -1.43 -6.80
C HIS A 420 22.62 -2.24 -7.33
N PRO A 421 22.71 -2.89 -8.51
CA PRO A 421 21.58 -3.57 -9.11
C PRO A 421 21.12 -4.77 -8.28
N ILE A 422 19.80 -4.91 -8.12
CA ILE A 422 19.15 -6.01 -7.46
C ILE A 422 18.41 -6.84 -8.53
N GLY A 423 19.02 -7.96 -8.93
CA GLY A 423 18.39 -8.85 -9.90
C GLY A 423 17.23 -9.64 -9.32
N TRP A 424 16.31 -10.07 -10.19
CA TRP A 424 15.10 -10.85 -9.86
C TRP A 424 15.38 -12.03 -8.92
N GLY A 425 16.28 -12.91 -9.29
CA GLY A 425 16.61 -14.09 -8.48
C GLY A 425 17.21 -13.75 -7.12
N ARG A 426 17.97 -12.64 -7.02
CA ARG A 426 18.53 -12.19 -5.76
C ARG A 426 17.45 -11.66 -4.83
N TYR A 427 16.48 -10.90 -5.34
CA TYR A 427 15.36 -10.38 -4.57
C TYR A 427 14.46 -11.53 -4.08
N CYS A 428 13.95 -12.35 -5.00
CA CYS A 428 13.04 -13.46 -4.67
C CYS A 428 13.66 -14.48 -3.71
N LYS A 429 14.98 -14.73 -3.80
CA LYS A 429 15.68 -15.64 -2.89
C LYS A 429 15.47 -15.30 -1.40
N TYR A 430 15.35 -14.02 -1.08
CA TYR A 430 15.21 -13.55 0.30
C TYR A 430 13.77 -13.13 0.63
N ALA A 431 13.10 -12.47 -0.30
CA ALA A 431 11.78 -11.93 -0.08
C ALA A 431 10.68 -13.01 -0.15
N ALA A 432 10.72 -13.95 -1.11
CA ALA A 432 9.68 -14.96 -1.24
C ALA A 432 9.56 -15.91 -0.03
N PRO A 433 10.65 -16.44 0.57
CA PRO A 433 10.52 -17.21 1.81
C PRO A 433 9.96 -16.39 2.98
N ALA A 434 10.36 -15.11 3.11
CA ALA A 434 9.82 -14.22 4.14
C ALA A 434 8.31 -14.00 3.93
N THR A 435 7.87 -13.80 2.69
CA THR A 435 6.45 -13.70 2.33
C THR A 435 5.67 -14.94 2.74
N ILE A 436 6.15 -16.14 2.42
CA ILE A 436 5.50 -17.40 2.82
C ILE A 436 5.37 -17.48 4.33
N ILE A 437 6.42 -17.13 5.07
CA ILE A 437 6.41 -17.16 6.55
C ILE A 437 5.33 -16.20 7.08
N VAL A 438 5.28 -14.97 6.57
CA VAL A 438 4.31 -13.96 7.05
C VAL A 438 2.88 -14.34 6.67
N VAL A 439 2.63 -14.86 5.47
CA VAL A 439 1.30 -15.34 5.05
C VAL A 439 0.84 -16.50 5.93
N LEU A 440 1.74 -17.42 6.30
CA LEU A 440 1.44 -18.50 7.24
C LEU A 440 1.10 -17.97 8.63
N ILE A 441 1.87 -17.00 9.16
CA ILE A 441 1.59 -16.35 10.45
C ILE A 441 0.21 -15.69 10.39
N SER A 442 -0.09 -14.97 9.32
CA SER A 442 -1.37 -14.29 9.10
C SER A 442 -2.52 -15.28 9.11
N MET A 443 -2.42 -16.37 8.35
CA MET A 443 -3.44 -17.41 8.29
C MET A 443 -3.67 -18.06 9.65
N LEU A 444 -2.59 -18.43 10.36
CA LEU A 444 -2.69 -19.05 11.69
C LEU A 444 -3.28 -18.10 12.74
N PHE A 445 -2.92 -16.82 12.68
CA PHE A 445 -3.48 -15.81 13.58
C PHE A 445 -4.99 -15.62 13.33
N ILE A 446 -5.41 -15.51 12.07
CA ILE A 446 -6.83 -15.41 11.70
C ILE A 446 -7.59 -16.65 12.18
N PHE A 447 -7.04 -17.86 11.99
CA PHE A 447 -7.66 -19.08 12.49
C PHE A 447 -7.79 -19.10 14.02
N ALA A 448 -6.77 -18.64 14.73
CA ALA A 448 -6.77 -18.63 16.19
C ALA A 448 -7.72 -17.59 16.79
N ARG A 449 -7.96 -16.47 16.10
CA ARG A 449 -8.74 -15.36 16.61
C ARG A 449 -10.22 -15.43 16.23
N TYR A 450 -10.55 -15.96 15.05
CA TYR A 450 -11.90 -15.89 14.47
C TYR A 450 -12.57 -17.25 14.27
N MET A 451 -11.86 -18.35 14.53
CA MET A 451 -12.35 -19.72 14.28
C MET A 451 -12.01 -20.69 15.40
#